data_0354b4b59d7b5f2fbdb7c996df9d8002
#
_entry.id   0354b4b59d7b5f2fbdb7c996df9d8002
#
_cell.length_a   1.000
_cell.length_b   1.000
_cell.length_c   1.000
_cell.angle_alpha   90.00
_cell.angle_beta   90.00
_cell.angle_gamma   90.00
#
_symmetry.space_group_name_H-M   'P 1'
#
loop_
_entity.id
_entity.type
_entity.pdbx_description
1 polymer ?
#
loop_
_entity_poly.entity_id
_entity_poly.type
_entity_poly.pdbx_seq_one_letter_code
_entity_poly.pdbx_strand_id
1 'polypeptide(L)'
;MGYSCRNSEPEAPKIDEEQLKESLIRVNKTLAHEENLAIDRYTERRGLKMERTGTGLRYLILKEGQGSKALPGMSVTVNYRIELLDGTFCYSSDSLGSKTFEVDQDQIESGIHEGIKLLSKGAKAKFILPSHLAHGLLGDEDKIPAKSTVVYDIEVIELTNNP
;
A
#
# COMPACT_ATOMS: atom_id res chain seq x y z
N MET A 1 16.11 -63.81 -23.94
CA MET A 1 16.04 -63.23 -22.59
C MET A 1 16.07 -61.74 -22.69
N GLY A 2 14.92 -61.11 -22.58
CA GLY A 2 14.81 -59.66 -22.65
C GLY A 2 14.71 -59.08 -21.24
N TYR A 3 15.72 -58.30 -20.86
CA TYR A 3 15.65 -57.46 -19.65
C TYR A 3 14.91 -56.17 -20.00
N SER A 4 13.64 -56.06 -19.55
CA SER A 4 12.87 -54.83 -19.60
C SER A 4 13.29 -53.96 -18.41
N CYS A 5 14.15 -52.96 -18.64
CA CYS A 5 14.36 -51.92 -17.67
C CYS A 5 13.14 -50.99 -17.67
N ARG A 6 12.25 -51.14 -16.68
CA ARG A 6 11.27 -50.10 -16.33
C ARG A 6 12.07 -48.96 -15.66
N ASN A 7 12.25 -47.87 -16.39
CA ASN A 7 12.57 -46.59 -15.78
C ASN A 7 11.31 -46.12 -15.05
N SER A 8 11.30 -46.27 -13.73
CA SER A 8 10.39 -45.54 -12.90
C SER A 8 10.93 -44.11 -12.78
N GLU A 9 10.29 -43.18 -13.49
CA GLU A 9 10.47 -41.75 -13.20
C GLU A 9 10.11 -41.51 -11.72
N PRO A 10 10.94 -40.75 -10.98
CA PRO A 10 10.60 -40.42 -9.61
C PRO A 10 9.30 -39.58 -9.62
N GLU A 11 8.23 -40.10 -9.01
CA GLU A 11 7.01 -39.33 -8.77
C GLU A 11 7.40 -38.06 -7.99
N ALA A 12 7.04 -36.90 -8.56
CA ALA A 12 7.19 -35.62 -7.87
C ALA A 12 6.48 -35.70 -6.51
N PRO A 13 7.08 -35.21 -5.43
CA PRO A 13 6.46 -35.26 -4.10
C PRO A 13 5.11 -34.60 -4.16
N LYS A 14 4.05 -35.31 -3.78
CA LYS A 14 2.69 -34.76 -3.63
C LYS A 14 2.76 -33.74 -2.49
N ILE A 15 2.74 -32.46 -2.86
CA ILE A 15 2.64 -31.38 -1.88
C ILE A 15 1.24 -31.45 -1.31
N ASP A 16 1.12 -31.62 0.00
CA ASP A 16 -0.13 -31.50 0.73
C ASP A 16 -0.59 -30.05 0.65
N GLU A 17 -1.66 -29.78 -0.10
CA GLU A 17 -2.19 -28.44 -0.33
C GLU A 17 -2.57 -27.75 0.99
N GLU A 18 -3.03 -28.49 1.98
CA GLU A 18 -3.42 -27.96 3.29
C GLU A 18 -2.17 -27.50 4.07
N GLN A 19 -1.11 -28.30 4.10
CA GLN A 19 0.16 -27.93 4.72
C GLN A 19 0.82 -26.73 4.03
N LEU A 20 0.74 -26.68 2.70
CA LEU A 20 1.23 -25.54 1.93
C LEU A 20 0.46 -24.26 2.29
N LYS A 21 -0.87 -24.33 2.33
CA LYS A 21 -1.74 -23.21 2.71
C LYS A 21 -1.45 -22.71 4.12
N GLU A 22 -1.33 -23.60 5.09
CA GLU A 22 -0.98 -23.24 6.47
C GLU A 22 0.41 -22.57 6.56
N SER A 23 1.38 -23.08 5.81
CA SER A 23 2.72 -22.51 5.75
C SER A 23 2.71 -21.12 5.15
N LEU A 24 1.96 -20.89 4.07
CA LEU A 24 1.81 -19.57 3.44
C LEU A 24 1.12 -18.57 4.37
N ILE A 25 0.07 -19.00 5.10
CA ILE A 25 -0.60 -18.14 6.08
C ILE A 25 0.37 -17.72 7.19
N ARG A 26 1.19 -18.66 7.69
CA ARG A 26 2.19 -18.38 8.74
C ARG A 26 3.24 -17.40 8.25
N VAL A 27 3.79 -17.61 7.06
CA VAL A 27 4.78 -16.71 6.45
C VAL A 27 4.21 -15.30 6.25
N ASN A 28 2.99 -15.20 5.72
CA ASN A 28 2.33 -13.90 5.51
C ASN A 28 2.07 -13.15 6.82
N LYS A 29 1.67 -13.87 7.89
CA LYS A 29 1.51 -13.25 9.21
C LYS A 29 2.83 -12.72 9.77
N THR A 30 3.92 -13.47 9.60
CA THR A 30 5.25 -13.05 10.04
C THR A 30 5.71 -11.81 9.28
N LEU A 31 5.59 -11.81 7.96
CA LEU A 31 5.95 -10.65 7.12
C LEU A 31 5.15 -9.40 7.48
N ALA A 32 3.83 -9.54 7.67
CA ALA A 32 2.98 -8.43 8.10
C ALA A 32 3.34 -7.90 9.49
N HIS A 33 3.74 -8.78 10.40
CA HIS A 33 4.21 -8.39 11.73
C HIS A 33 5.53 -7.61 11.66
N GLU A 34 6.51 -8.10 10.91
CA GLU A 34 7.80 -7.42 10.70
C GLU A 34 7.63 -6.06 10.03
N GLU A 35 6.76 -5.97 9.03
CA GLU A 35 6.43 -4.72 8.37
C GLU A 35 5.81 -3.70 9.34
N ASN A 36 4.86 -4.12 10.18
CA ASN A 36 4.27 -3.28 11.20
C ASN A 36 5.32 -2.77 12.20
N LEU A 37 6.24 -3.63 12.66
CA LEU A 37 7.34 -3.22 13.54
C LEU A 37 8.27 -2.20 12.86
N ALA A 38 8.53 -2.33 11.57
CA ALA A 38 9.33 -1.38 10.82
C ALA A 38 8.62 -0.01 10.73
N ILE A 39 7.31 0.01 10.50
CA ILE A 39 6.50 1.23 10.50
C ILE A 39 6.51 1.88 11.88
N ASP A 40 6.30 1.11 12.95
CA ASP A 40 6.27 1.64 14.32
C ASP A 40 7.63 2.28 14.69
N ARG A 41 8.74 1.63 14.37
CA ARG A 41 10.10 2.20 14.54
C ARG A 41 10.32 3.47 13.72
N TYR A 42 9.77 3.54 12.51
CA TYR A 42 9.85 4.73 11.66
C TYR A 42 9.10 5.90 12.31
N THR A 43 7.87 5.68 12.77
CA THR A 43 7.04 6.72 13.40
C THR A 43 7.65 7.19 14.73
N GLU A 44 8.14 6.28 15.57
CA GLU A 44 8.80 6.58 16.82
C GLU A 44 10.05 7.45 16.64
N ARG A 45 10.96 7.07 15.72
CA ARG A 45 12.18 7.85 15.44
C ARG A 45 11.90 9.27 14.95
N ARG A 46 10.75 9.51 14.33
CA ARG A 46 10.34 10.81 13.80
C ARG A 46 9.37 11.56 14.69
N GLY A 47 8.99 10.98 15.82
CA GLY A 47 8.01 11.57 16.74
C GLY A 47 6.62 11.75 16.11
N LEU A 48 6.25 10.90 15.13
CA LEU A 48 4.98 10.98 14.43
C LEU A 48 3.90 10.25 15.25
N LYS A 49 2.92 11.00 15.72
CA LYS A 49 1.74 10.43 16.39
C LYS A 49 0.67 10.13 15.35
N MET A 50 0.73 8.93 14.79
CA MET A 50 -0.18 8.49 13.72
C MET A 50 -1.29 7.62 14.27
N GLU A 51 -2.48 7.75 13.69
CA GLU A 51 -3.58 6.82 13.91
C GLU A 51 -3.45 5.62 12.96
N ARG A 52 -4.06 4.49 13.36
CA ARG A 52 -4.08 3.26 12.58
C ARG A 52 -5.50 2.83 12.29
N THR A 53 -5.79 2.52 11.04
CA THR A 53 -7.07 1.93 10.63
C THR A 53 -7.07 0.41 10.81
N GLY A 54 -8.24 -0.21 10.66
CA GLY A 54 -8.40 -1.66 10.75
C GLY A 54 -7.63 -2.44 9.67
N THR A 55 -7.39 -1.84 8.50
CA THR A 55 -6.62 -2.43 7.38
C THR A 55 -5.11 -2.31 7.56
N GLY A 56 -4.66 -1.43 8.48
CA GLY A 56 -3.26 -1.19 8.77
C GLY A 56 -2.69 0.11 8.20
N LEU A 57 -3.50 0.92 7.49
CA LEU A 57 -3.08 2.27 7.10
C LEU A 57 -2.74 3.09 8.35
N ARG A 58 -1.58 3.78 8.32
CA ARG A 58 -1.25 4.81 9.30
C ARG A 58 -1.49 6.18 8.67
N TYR A 59 -2.13 7.08 9.42
CA TYR A 59 -2.39 8.43 8.93
C TYR A 59 -2.17 9.48 10.01
N LEU A 60 -1.77 10.66 9.57
CA LEU A 60 -1.65 11.87 10.37
C LEU A 60 -2.15 13.05 9.55
N ILE A 61 -3.23 13.69 10.00
CA ILE A 61 -3.72 14.91 9.38
C ILE A 61 -2.88 16.08 9.90
N LEU A 62 -2.09 16.69 9.00
CA LEU A 62 -1.19 17.81 9.31
C LEU A 62 -1.91 19.14 9.23
N LYS A 63 -2.93 19.22 8.37
CA LYS A 63 -3.80 20.39 8.19
C LYS A 63 -5.20 19.89 7.82
N GLU A 64 -6.18 20.34 8.55
CA GLU A 64 -7.58 20.09 8.21
C GLU A 64 -7.98 20.85 6.93
N GLY A 65 -8.82 20.22 6.13
CA GLY A 65 -9.44 20.84 4.98
C GLY A 65 -10.76 21.55 5.33
N GLN A 66 -11.47 21.97 4.31
CA GLN A 66 -12.77 22.62 4.44
C GLN A 66 -13.85 21.85 3.69
N GLY A 67 -15.07 21.91 4.22
CA GLY A 67 -16.23 21.24 3.63
C GLY A 67 -16.30 19.75 3.97
N SER A 68 -17.06 19.01 3.19
CA SER A 68 -17.25 17.56 3.38
C SER A 68 -16.00 16.78 3.01
N LYS A 69 -15.83 15.63 3.66
CA LYS A 69 -14.80 14.65 3.29
C LYS A 69 -15.11 14.02 1.93
N ALA A 70 -14.08 13.46 1.31
CA ALA A 70 -14.23 12.72 0.07
C ALA A 70 -15.13 11.48 0.27
N LEU A 71 -15.98 11.24 -0.70
CA LEU A 71 -16.89 10.08 -0.76
C LEU A 71 -16.59 9.24 -2.01
N PRO A 72 -16.95 7.94 -2.01
CA PRO A 72 -16.87 7.11 -3.21
C PRO A 72 -17.53 7.77 -4.43
N GLY A 73 -16.87 7.71 -5.58
CA GLY A 73 -17.34 8.30 -6.84
C GLY A 73 -17.01 9.78 -7.04
N MET A 74 -16.49 10.48 -6.02
CA MET A 74 -16.01 11.86 -6.19
C MET A 74 -14.67 11.88 -6.92
N SER A 75 -14.48 12.92 -7.74
CA SER A 75 -13.17 13.21 -8.37
C SER A 75 -12.31 14.02 -7.41
N VAL A 76 -11.08 13.56 -7.20
CA VAL A 76 -10.09 14.17 -6.30
C VAL A 76 -8.83 14.51 -7.07
N THR A 77 -8.35 15.74 -6.92
CA THR A 77 -7.02 16.15 -7.40
C THR A 77 -6.11 16.36 -6.21
N VAL A 78 -4.94 15.74 -6.25
CA VAL A 78 -3.95 15.79 -5.16
C VAL A 78 -2.57 16.18 -5.66
N ASN A 79 -1.84 16.92 -4.81
CA ASN A 79 -0.39 16.95 -4.84
C ASN A 79 0.14 15.88 -3.90
N TYR A 80 1.28 15.30 -4.24
CA TYR A 80 1.83 14.18 -3.48
C TYR A 80 3.36 14.11 -3.55
N ARG A 81 3.93 13.46 -2.56
CA ARG A 81 5.31 13.00 -2.51
C ARG A 81 5.34 11.59 -1.94
N ILE A 82 6.08 10.70 -2.59
CA ILE A 82 6.18 9.28 -2.23
C ILE A 82 7.64 8.95 -1.92
N GLU A 83 7.83 8.34 -0.76
CA GLU A 83 9.13 7.83 -0.29
C GLU A 83 8.98 6.42 0.28
N LEU A 84 10.07 5.67 0.34
CA LEU A 84 10.17 4.43 1.10
C LEU A 84 10.47 4.73 2.58
N LEU A 85 10.34 3.73 3.46
CA LEU A 85 10.63 3.89 4.91
C LEU A 85 12.10 4.28 5.20
N ASP A 86 13.02 3.96 4.31
CA ASP A 86 14.44 4.34 4.42
C ASP A 86 14.73 5.77 3.96
N GLY A 87 13.70 6.48 3.46
CA GLY A 87 13.80 7.84 2.93
C GLY A 87 14.15 7.92 1.44
N THR A 88 14.23 6.78 0.74
CA THR A 88 14.43 6.78 -0.71
C THR A 88 13.25 7.46 -1.41
N PHE A 89 13.54 8.54 -2.14
CA PHE A 89 12.55 9.28 -2.93
C PHE A 89 12.11 8.45 -4.15
N CYS A 90 10.80 8.36 -4.36
CA CYS A 90 10.23 7.67 -5.51
C CYS A 90 9.61 8.66 -6.51
N TYR A 91 8.56 9.35 -6.12
CA TYR A 91 7.77 10.22 -7.00
C TYR A 91 7.27 11.47 -6.30
N SER A 92 6.97 12.52 -7.08
CA SER A 92 6.24 13.68 -6.59
C SER A 92 5.47 14.39 -7.69
N SER A 93 4.43 15.13 -7.30
CA SER A 93 3.68 16.02 -8.18
C SER A 93 4.52 17.22 -8.69
N ASP A 94 5.63 17.55 -8.02
CA ASP A 94 6.53 18.59 -8.49
C ASP A 94 7.18 18.24 -9.84
N SER A 95 7.42 16.93 -10.06
CA SER A 95 8.02 16.43 -11.31
C SER A 95 6.99 15.90 -12.30
N LEU A 96 5.90 15.29 -11.80
CA LEU A 96 4.92 14.56 -12.62
C LEU A 96 3.59 15.31 -12.79
N GLY A 97 3.41 16.41 -12.06
CA GLY A 97 2.12 17.11 -11.96
C GLY A 97 1.17 16.50 -10.95
N SER A 98 0.14 17.25 -10.60
CA SER A 98 -0.93 16.78 -9.72
C SER A 98 -1.67 15.59 -10.34
N LYS A 99 -2.12 14.66 -9.49
CA LYS A 99 -2.87 13.47 -9.94
C LYS A 99 -4.35 13.65 -9.64
N THR A 100 -5.18 13.39 -10.64
CA THR A 100 -6.64 13.35 -10.49
C THR A 100 -7.12 11.91 -10.62
N PHE A 101 -8.01 11.48 -9.73
CA PHE A 101 -8.62 10.15 -9.74
C PHE A 101 -10.01 10.16 -9.14
N GLU A 102 -10.78 9.13 -9.45
CA GLU A 102 -12.11 8.91 -8.90
C GLU A 102 -12.04 7.95 -7.71
N VAL A 103 -12.56 8.36 -6.56
CA VAL A 103 -12.49 7.61 -5.29
C VAL A 103 -13.23 6.28 -5.42
N ASP A 104 -12.55 5.19 -5.06
CA ASP A 104 -13.02 3.80 -5.09
C ASP A 104 -13.38 3.27 -6.51
N GLN A 105 -12.99 3.98 -7.58
CA GLN A 105 -13.28 3.61 -8.96
C GLN A 105 -12.00 3.34 -9.78
N ASP A 106 -11.01 4.24 -9.67
CA ASP A 106 -9.78 4.15 -10.42
C ASP A 106 -8.82 3.10 -9.85
N GLN A 107 -7.95 2.59 -10.71
CA GLN A 107 -6.91 1.62 -10.32
C GLN A 107 -5.69 2.35 -9.72
N ILE A 108 -5.82 2.71 -8.46
CA ILE A 108 -4.71 3.22 -7.65
C ILE A 108 -4.61 2.39 -6.36
N GLU A 109 -3.61 2.68 -5.54
CA GLU A 109 -3.39 1.97 -4.29
C GLU A 109 -4.62 2.05 -3.37
N SER A 110 -5.05 0.90 -2.86
CA SER A 110 -6.25 0.83 -2.00
C SER A 110 -6.12 1.68 -0.73
N GLY A 111 -4.88 1.82 -0.21
CA GLY A 111 -4.61 2.69 0.92
C GLY A 111 -4.82 4.18 0.62
N ILE A 112 -4.63 4.61 -0.62
CA ILE A 112 -4.94 5.98 -1.03
C ILE A 112 -6.45 6.21 -1.08
N HIS A 113 -7.21 5.28 -1.66
CA HIS A 113 -8.68 5.36 -1.62
C HIS A 113 -9.21 5.43 -0.19
N GLU A 114 -8.67 4.63 0.71
CA GLU A 114 -9.04 4.64 2.12
C GLU A 114 -8.68 5.97 2.80
N GLY A 115 -7.43 6.39 2.65
CA GLY A 115 -6.91 7.60 3.29
C GLY A 115 -7.58 8.88 2.81
N ILE A 116 -7.89 8.98 1.51
CA ILE A 116 -8.50 10.18 0.95
C ILE A 116 -9.92 10.42 1.50
N LYS A 117 -10.65 9.36 1.85
CA LYS A 117 -11.98 9.47 2.50
C LYS A 117 -11.93 10.06 3.91
N LEU A 118 -10.75 10.19 4.49
CA LEU A 118 -10.54 10.89 5.77
C LEU A 118 -10.36 12.40 5.58
N LEU A 119 -10.14 12.87 4.35
CA LEU A 119 -9.73 14.23 4.02
C LEU A 119 -10.83 15.04 3.33
N SER A 120 -10.75 16.34 3.48
CA SER A 120 -11.56 17.34 2.76
C SER A 120 -10.66 18.21 1.86
N LYS A 121 -11.25 19.04 1.02
CA LYS A 121 -10.51 19.98 0.16
C LYS A 121 -9.60 20.89 0.98
N GLY A 122 -8.33 20.98 0.57
CA GLY A 122 -7.27 21.77 1.22
C GLY A 122 -6.59 21.05 2.38
N ALA A 123 -7.00 19.84 2.73
CA ALA A 123 -6.33 19.05 3.77
C ALA A 123 -4.93 18.62 3.33
N LYS A 124 -4.02 18.54 4.31
CA LYS A 124 -2.69 17.94 4.16
C LYS A 124 -2.55 16.78 5.15
N ALA A 125 -2.05 15.68 4.68
CA ALA A 125 -1.87 14.49 5.50
C ALA A 125 -0.59 13.73 5.14
N LYS A 126 -0.11 12.97 6.10
CA LYS A 126 0.90 11.94 5.88
C LYS A 126 0.23 10.57 6.03
N PHE A 127 0.45 9.70 5.05
CA PHE A 127 0.02 8.31 5.09
C PHE A 127 1.23 7.39 5.07
N ILE A 128 1.14 6.28 5.79
CA ILE A 128 2.07 5.16 5.63
C ILE A 128 1.22 3.95 5.24
N LEU A 129 1.44 3.48 4.02
CA LEU A 129 0.75 2.34 3.45
C LEU A 129 1.64 1.10 3.59
N PRO A 130 1.23 0.11 4.39
CA PRO A 130 1.84 -1.21 4.29
C PRO A 130 1.75 -1.75 2.87
N SER A 131 2.64 -2.64 2.50
CA SER A 131 2.78 -3.14 1.13
C SER A 131 1.47 -3.65 0.51
N HIS A 132 0.61 -4.31 1.31
CA HIS A 132 -0.69 -4.82 0.84
C HIS A 132 -1.73 -3.73 0.52
N LEU A 133 -1.54 -2.51 1.02
CA LEU A 133 -2.36 -1.33 0.70
C LEU A 133 -1.71 -0.43 -0.38
N ALA A 134 -0.49 -0.75 -0.80
CA ALA A 134 0.29 -0.05 -1.80
C ALA A 134 0.46 -0.93 -3.06
N HIS A 135 1.70 -1.22 -3.44
CA HIS A 135 2.02 -1.96 -4.68
C HIS A 135 2.18 -3.48 -4.48
N GLY A 136 1.94 -3.99 -3.27
CA GLY A 136 1.85 -5.41 -2.97
C GLY A 136 3.14 -6.19 -3.22
N LEU A 137 2.96 -7.42 -3.73
CA LEU A 137 4.03 -8.40 -3.88
C LEU A 137 5.00 -8.10 -5.03
N LEU A 138 4.60 -7.28 -6.01
CA LEU A 138 5.37 -7.02 -7.23
C LEU A 138 6.09 -5.67 -7.20
N GLY A 139 5.61 -4.71 -6.39
CA GLY A 139 6.04 -3.32 -6.51
C GLY A 139 5.43 -2.65 -7.73
N ASP A 140 6.02 -1.54 -8.19
CA ASP A 140 5.59 -0.81 -9.39
C ASP A 140 6.48 -1.06 -10.62
N GLU A 141 7.42 -2.00 -10.50
CA GLU A 141 8.41 -2.37 -11.52
C GLU A 141 9.37 -1.23 -11.92
N ASP A 142 9.41 -0.14 -11.15
CA ASP A 142 10.31 1.00 -11.37
C ASP A 142 11.01 1.40 -10.05
N LYS A 143 10.43 2.29 -9.26
CA LYS A 143 11.08 2.85 -8.06
C LYS A 143 10.61 2.24 -6.75
N ILE A 144 9.46 1.59 -6.74
CA ILE A 144 8.91 0.96 -5.55
C ILE A 144 9.11 -0.55 -5.63
N PRO A 145 10.06 -1.11 -4.87
CA PRO A 145 10.32 -2.54 -4.88
C PRO A 145 9.13 -3.37 -4.38
N ALA A 146 9.18 -4.67 -4.68
CA ALA A 146 8.22 -5.64 -4.14
C ALA A 146 8.15 -5.58 -2.61
N LYS A 147 6.96 -5.74 -2.06
CA LYS A 147 6.68 -5.77 -0.60
C LYS A 147 7.16 -4.53 0.15
N SER A 148 7.16 -3.37 -0.51
CA SER A 148 7.60 -2.12 0.11
C SER A 148 6.45 -1.37 0.75
N THR A 149 6.66 -0.95 1.99
CA THR A 149 5.86 0.10 2.63
C THR A 149 6.20 1.44 2.01
N VAL A 150 5.20 2.25 1.72
CA VAL A 150 5.37 3.59 1.15
C VAL A 150 4.84 4.67 2.08
N VAL A 151 5.52 5.80 2.07
CA VAL A 151 5.16 6.99 2.82
C VAL A 151 4.68 8.05 1.81
N TYR A 152 3.46 8.50 1.99
CA TYR A 152 2.85 9.57 1.22
C TYR A 152 2.77 10.84 2.06
N ASP A 153 3.25 11.95 1.52
CA ASP A 153 2.77 13.28 1.87
C ASP A 153 1.75 13.68 0.80
N ILE A 154 0.55 14.01 1.20
CA ILE A 154 -0.57 14.29 0.29
C ILE A 154 -1.27 15.59 0.65
N GLU A 155 -1.68 16.33 -0.37
CA GLU A 155 -2.49 17.54 -0.24
C GLU A 155 -3.67 17.47 -1.21
N VAL A 156 -4.89 17.63 -0.70
CA VAL A 156 -6.11 17.67 -1.51
C VAL A 156 -6.29 19.05 -2.11
N ILE A 157 -6.10 19.17 -3.41
CA ILE A 157 -6.21 20.43 -4.15
C ILE A 157 -7.66 20.71 -4.52
N GLU A 158 -8.34 19.69 -5.07
CA GLU A 158 -9.72 19.79 -5.53
C GLU A 158 -10.49 18.54 -5.15
N LEU A 159 -11.79 18.73 -4.87
CA LEU A 159 -12.73 17.66 -4.56
C LEU A 159 -14.07 18.02 -5.19
N THR A 160 -14.51 17.25 -6.17
CA THR A 160 -15.74 17.54 -6.92
C THR A 160 -16.63 16.30 -7.00
N ASN A 161 -17.93 16.53 -6.96
CA ASN A 161 -18.89 15.48 -7.30
C ASN A 161 -18.83 15.25 -8.82
N ASN A 162 -18.70 14.00 -9.23
CA ASN A 162 -18.95 13.65 -10.62
C ASN A 162 -20.46 13.75 -10.88
N PRO A 163 -20.87 14.39 -11.97
CA PRO A 163 -22.29 14.52 -12.32
C PRO A 163 -22.94 13.18 -12.66
#